data_a495bd120e8beb3d2ec2fb45ebc94d3f
#
_entry.id   a495bd120e8beb3d2ec2fb45ebc94d3f
#
_cell.length_a   1.000
_cell.length_b   1.000
_cell.length_c   1.000
_cell.angle_alpha   90.00
_cell.angle_beta   90.00
_cell.angle_gamma   90.00
#
_symmetry.space_group_name_H-M   'P 1'
#
loop_
_entity.id
_entity.type
_entity.pdbx_description
1 polymer ?
#
loop_
_entity_poly.entity_id
_entity_poly.type
_entity_poly.pdbx_seq_one_letter_code
_entity_poly.pdbx_strand_id
1 'polypeptide(L)'
;MSDLQAIVFDAYGTLFDVHSVVDAAEVAFPGKGKALSQIWRAKQLEYTWLRSLFGGYQDFWRVTQDALAYACQALNLDCSSELQARLMDEYLRLATFPEVDRSLEALSSKTLAILSNGSPGMLSEVVARAELSRRFTQVISVDEVHIYKPSPRVYELASIRLGIAKEKIGFVTSNYFDVAGAKAYGFYVYWVNRAGAPADFLSVAPDEVIGLLTDIRL
;
A
#
# COMPACT_ATOMS: atom_id res chain seq x y z
N MET A 1 5.61 25.46 8.96
CA MET A 1 6.01 24.31 8.14
C MET A 1 6.56 23.26 9.08
N SER A 2 6.11 22.03 8.96
CA SER A 2 6.57 20.95 9.84
C SER A 2 8.06 20.67 9.56
N ASP A 3 8.88 20.60 10.62
CA ASP A 3 10.32 20.25 10.53
C ASP A 3 10.47 18.73 10.30
N LEU A 4 9.84 18.23 9.20
CA LEU A 4 9.87 16.82 8.83
C LEU A 4 11.29 16.44 8.38
N GLN A 5 11.81 15.35 8.92
CA GLN A 5 13.12 14.79 8.60
C GLN A 5 13.01 13.61 7.62
N ALA A 6 11.90 12.89 7.68
CA ALA A 6 11.63 11.77 6.79
C ALA A 6 10.22 11.84 6.19
N ILE A 7 10.07 11.27 4.99
CA ILE A 7 8.79 11.00 4.35
C ILE A 7 8.69 9.49 4.12
N VAL A 8 7.68 8.89 4.72
CA VAL A 8 7.41 7.45 4.65
C VAL A 8 6.16 7.24 3.80
N PHE A 9 6.26 6.39 2.79
CA PHE A 9 5.21 6.12 1.83
C PHE A 9 4.58 4.74 2.06
N ASP A 10 3.26 4.65 2.01
CA ASP A 10 2.62 3.40 1.67
C ASP A 10 2.96 3.01 0.22
N ALA A 11 2.89 1.72 -0.10
CA ALA A 11 3.24 1.21 -1.42
C ALA A 11 2.03 1.05 -2.35
N TYR A 12 1.16 0.08 -2.04
CA TYR A 12 0.06 -0.36 -2.92
C TYR A 12 -1.12 0.61 -2.94
N GLY A 13 -1.37 1.22 -4.10
CA GLY A 13 -2.36 2.28 -4.30
C GLY A 13 -1.81 3.68 -4.04
N THR A 14 -0.60 3.81 -3.50
CA THR A 14 0.05 5.09 -3.20
C THR A 14 1.19 5.38 -4.16
N LEU A 15 2.20 4.52 -4.21
CA LEU A 15 3.30 4.57 -5.19
C LEU A 15 2.98 3.70 -6.42
N PHE A 16 2.40 2.52 -6.22
CA PHE A 16 2.11 1.53 -7.25
C PHE A 16 0.61 1.45 -7.52
N ASP A 17 0.25 1.52 -8.81
CA ASP A 17 -1.14 1.46 -9.25
C ASP A 17 -1.65 0.01 -9.27
N VAL A 18 -2.48 -0.32 -8.30
CA VAL A 18 -3.12 -1.64 -8.20
C VAL A 18 -4.21 -1.87 -9.26
N HIS A 19 -4.62 -0.83 -9.99
CA HIS A 19 -5.63 -0.96 -11.04
C HIS A 19 -5.09 -1.64 -12.31
N SER A 20 -3.77 -1.67 -12.52
CA SER A 20 -3.16 -2.42 -13.63
C SER A 20 -3.53 -3.91 -13.62
N VAL A 21 -3.86 -4.46 -12.45
CA VAL A 21 -4.36 -5.83 -12.31
C VAL A 21 -5.73 -6.03 -12.97
N VAL A 22 -6.52 -4.96 -13.13
CA VAL A 22 -7.85 -5.01 -13.77
C VAL A 22 -7.72 -5.45 -15.22
N ASP A 23 -6.75 -4.95 -15.95
CA ASP A 23 -6.55 -5.27 -17.38
C ASP A 23 -6.17 -6.74 -17.55
N ALA A 24 -5.30 -7.26 -16.72
CA ALA A 24 -4.94 -8.69 -16.73
C ALA A 24 -6.13 -9.58 -16.37
N ALA A 25 -6.94 -9.15 -15.40
CA ALA A 25 -8.16 -9.84 -15.02
C ALA A 25 -9.23 -9.80 -16.13
N GLU A 26 -9.34 -8.69 -16.89
CA GLU A 26 -10.26 -8.56 -18.02
C GLU A 26 -9.85 -9.44 -19.20
N VAL A 27 -8.54 -9.54 -19.46
CA VAL A 27 -8.02 -10.49 -20.47
C VAL A 27 -8.32 -11.95 -20.07
N ALA A 28 -8.18 -12.27 -18.79
CA ALA A 28 -8.45 -13.61 -18.27
C ALA A 28 -9.95 -13.95 -18.26
N PHE A 29 -10.80 -12.98 -17.93
CA PHE A 29 -12.24 -13.13 -17.74
C PHE A 29 -13.00 -11.95 -18.35
N PRO A 30 -13.23 -11.95 -19.67
CA PRO A 30 -13.88 -10.85 -20.38
C PRO A 30 -15.24 -10.46 -19.77
N GLY A 31 -15.40 -9.16 -19.50
CA GLY A 31 -16.58 -8.60 -18.84
C GLY A 31 -16.66 -8.81 -17.32
N LYS A 32 -15.64 -9.45 -16.71
CA LYS A 32 -15.58 -9.73 -15.26
C LYS A 32 -14.35 -9.13 -14.56
N GLY A 33 -13.38 -8.63 -15.31
CA GLY A 33 -12.10 -8.19 -14.77
C GLY A 33 -12.24 -7.13 -13.69
N LYS A 34 -13.08 -6.12 -13.91
CA LYS A 34 -13.37 -5.08 -12.91
C LYS A 34 -14.00 -5.65 -11.63
N ALA A 35 -15.01 -6.51 -11.76
CA ALA A 35 -15.68 -7.13 -10.60
C ALA A 35 -14.72 -8.03 -9.83
N LEU A 36 -13.91 -8.83 -10.53
CA LEU A 36 -12.89 -9.69 -9.94
C LEU A 36 -11.87 -8.84 -9.14
N SER A 37 -11.31 -7.82 -9.74
CA SER A 37 -10.32 -6.96 -9.10
C SER A 37 -10.88 -6.24 -7.86
N GLN A 38 -12.12 -5.77 -7.91
CA GLN A 38 -12.78 -5.11 -6.77
C GLN A 38 -12.98 -6.07 -5.58
N ILE A 39 -13.52 -7.28 -5.84
CA ILE A 39 -13.72 -8.28 -4.79
C ILE A 39 -12.37 -8.75 -4.25
N TRP A 40 -11.41 -9.01 -5.14
CA TRP A 40 -10.05 -9.41 -4.76
C TRP A 40 -9.41 -8.39 -3.81
N ARG A 41 -9.39 -7.11 -4.19
CA ARG A 41 -8.83 -6.05 -3.34
C ARG A 41 -9.57 -5.89 -2.01
N ALA A 42 -10.90 -5.93 -2.02
CA ALA A 42 -11.70 -5.83 -0.80
C ALA A 42 -11.39 -6.99 0.17
N LYS A 43 -11.34 -8.24 -0.32
CA LYS A 43 -11.01 -9.41 0.49
C LYS A 43 -9.55 -9.43 0.95
N GLN A 44 -8.64 -8.96 0.12
CA GLN A 44 -7.23 -8.82 0.51
C GLN A 44 -7.10 -7.92 1.76
N LEU A 45 -7.73 -6.75 1.77
CA LEU A 45 -7.72 -5.86 2.93
C LEU A 45 -8.47 -6.45 4.13
N GLU A 46 -9.68 -6.98 3.92
CA GLU A 46 -10.46 -7.63 4.98
C GLU A 46 -9.67 -8.74 5.67
N TYR A 47 -9.00 -9.60 4.89
CA TYR A 47 -8.22 -10.71 5.43
C TYR A 47 -6.99 -10.24 6.22
N THR A 48 -6.36 -9.12 5.85
CA THR A 48 -5.28 -8.55 6.65
C THR A 48 -5.79 -8.14 8.04
N TRP A 49 -6.95 -7.51 8.12
CA TRP A 49 -7.53 -7.06 9.39
C TRP A 49 -8.01 -8.23 10.24
N LEU A 50 -8.76 -9.15 9.66
CA LEU A 50 -9.25 -10.33 10.38
C LEU A 50 -8.10 -11.17 10.93
N ARG A 51 -7.08 -11.45 10.12
CA ARG A 51 -5.90 -12.22 10.55
C ARG A 51 -5.10 -11.51 11.64
N SER A 52 -5.04 -10.18 11.61
CA SER A 52 -4.46 -9.40 12.69
C SER A 52 -5.25 -9.53 14.00
N LEU A 53 -6.58 -9.52 13.92
CA LEU A 53 -7.48 -9.58 15.09
C LEU A 53 -7.50 -10.94 15.76
N PHE A 54 -7.54 -12.03 15.00
CA PHE A 54 -7.58 -13.38 15.61
C PHE A 54 -6.18 -14.01 15.81
N GLY A 55 -5.08 -13.27 15.45
CA GLY A 55 -3.71 -13.76 15.65
C GLY A 55 -3.25 -14.82 14.66
N GLY A 56 -3.91 -14.94 13.49
CA GLY A 56 -3.61 -15.90 12.44
C GLY A 56 -2.79 -15.28 11.30
N TYR A 57 -1.71 -14.57 11.62
CA TYR A 57 -0.88 -13.91 10.62
C TYR A 57 -0.40 -14.89 9.53
N GLN A 58 -0.50 -14.45 8.31
CA GLN A 58 0.14 -15.01 7.11
C GLN A 58 0.72 -13.83 6.34
N ASP A 59 1.75 -14.03 5.54
CA ASP A 59 2.34 -12.96 4.74
C ASP A 59 1.35 -12.42 3.67
N PHE A 60 1.66 -11.26 3.13
CA PHE A 60 0.75 -10.57 2.21
C PHE A 60 0.60 -11.30 0.86
N TRP A 61 1.60 -12.07 0.44
CA TRP A 61 1.50 -12.91 -0.75
C TRP A 61 0.41 -13.98 -0.56
N ARG A 62 0.44 -14.68 0.58
CA ARG A 62 -0.56 -15.68 0.92
C ARG A 62 -1.95 -15.07 1.07
N VAL A 63 -2.06 -13.92 1.75
CA VAL A 63 -3.33 -13.19 1.86
C VAL A 63 -3.88 -12.81 0.49
N THR A 64 -3.03 -12.36 -0.42
CA THR A 64 -3.40 -12.00 -1.79
C THR A 64 -3.90 -13.20 -2.58
N GLN A 65 -3.25 -14.38 -2.45
CA GLN A 65 -3.70 -15.64 -3.06
C GLN A 65 -5.08 -16.08 -2.55
N ASP A 66 -5.26 -16.08 -1.22
CA ASP A 66 -6.52 -16.50 -0.60
C ASP A 66 -7.68 -15.57 -1.02
N ALA A 67 -7.40 -14.27 -1.13
CA ALA A 67 -8.37 -13.29 -1.60
C ALA A 67 -8.74 -13.48 -3.08
N LEU A 68 -7.77 -13.82 -3.94
CA LEU A 68 -8.01 -14.16 -5.34
C LEU A 68 -8.90 -15.41 -5.47
N ALA A 69 -8.55 -16.46 -4.73
CA ALA A 69 -9.33 -17.70 -4.73
C ALA A 69 -10.79 -17.44 -4.31
N TYR A 70 -11.00 -16.64 -3.27
CA TYR A 70 -12.34 -16.22 -2.86
C TYR A 70 -13.06 -15.45 -3.97
N ALA A 71 -12.40 -14.47 -4.60
CA ALA A 71 -13.01 -13.64 -5.63
C ALA A 71 -13.42 -14.45 -6.86
N CYS A 72 -12.60 -15.42 -7.29
CA CYS A 72 -12.94 -16.36 -8.36
C CYS A 72 -14.19 -17.20 -8.02
N GLN A 73 -14.25 -17.76 -6.80
CA GLN A 73 -15.40 -18.53 -6.35
C GLN A 73 -16.69 -17.68 -6.26
N ALA A 74 -16.59 -16.47 -5.73
CA ALA A 74 -17.72 -15.56 -5.57
C ALA A 74 -18.35 -15.15 -6.92
N LEU A 75 -17.56 -15.14 -7.98
CA LEU A 75 -17.99 -14.82 -9.34
C LEU A 75 -18.26 -16.07 -10.21
N ASN A 76 -18.14 -17.28 -9.65
CA ASN A 76 -18.23 -18.56 -10.36
C ASN A 76 -17.29 -18.63 -11.58
N LEU A 77 -16.03 -18.18 -11.41
CA LEU A 77 -15.01 -18.22 -12.44
C LEU A 77 -14.16 -19.49 -12.29
N ASP A 78 -13.94 -20.17 -13.42
CA ASP A 78 -12.99 -21.29 -13.47
C ASP A 78 -11.56 -20.73 -13.58
N CYS A 79 -10.91 -20.63 -12.43
CA CYS A 79 -9.57 -20.06 -12.30
C CYS A 79 -8.57 -21.17 -12.02
N SER A 80 -7.94 -21.70 -13.08
CA SER A 80 -6.90 -22.72 -12.94
C SER A 80 -5.71 -22.21 -12.10
N SER A 81 -4.91 -23.13 -11.57
CA SER A 81 -3.70 -22.77 -10.80
C SER A 81 -2.71 -21.93 -11.61
N GLU A 82 -2.58 -22.22 -12.92
CA GLU A 82 -1.71 -21.41 -13.80
C GLU A 82 -2.25 -19.99 -13.98
N LEU A 83 -3.57 -19.84 -14.10
CA LEU A 83 -4.19 -18.52 -14.25
C LEU A 83 -4.09 -17.72 -12.95
N GLN A 84 -4.28 -18.38 -11.78
CA GLN A 84 -4.05 -17.75 -10.49
C GLN A 84 -2.60 -17.27 -10.36
N ALA A 85 -1.62 -18.10 -10.72
CA ALA A 85 -0.21 -17.72 -10.69
C ALA A 85 0.07 -16.50 -11.58
N ARG A 86 -0.48 -16.47 -12.79
CA ARG A 86 -0.34 -15.31 -13.71
C ARG A 86 -0.94 -14.03 -13.12
N LEU A 87 -2.15 -14.09 -12.56
CA LEU A 87 -2.77 -12.93 -11.93
C LEU A 87 -2.00 -12.46 -10.69
N MET A 88 -1.45 -13.39 -9.92
CA MET A 88 -0.57 -13.05 -8.78
C MET A 88 0.72 -12.35 -9.22
N ASP A 89 1.31 -12.76 -10.35
CA ASP A 89 2.52 -12.13 -10.90
C ASP A 89 2.31 -10.65 -11.24
N GLU A 90 1.08 -10.23 -11.56
CA GLU A 90 0.79 -8.82 -11.81
C GLU A 90 1.05 -7.94 -10.58
N TYR A 91 0.85 -8.45 -9.36
CA TYR A 91 1.24 -7.71 -8.14
C TYR A 91 2.74 -7.49 -7.99
N LEU A 92 3.57 -8.22 -8.71
CA LEU A 92 5.02 -8.03 -8.75
C LEU A 92 5.47 -7.07 -9.87
N ARG A 93 4.53 -6.65 -10.75
CA ARG A 93 4.80 -5.85 -11.96
C ARG A 93 3.99 -4.56 -12.02
N LEU A 94 3.42 -4.14 -10.89
CA LEU A 94 2.60 -2.93 -10.84
C LEU A 94 3.40 -1.73 -11.35
N ALA A 95 2.77 -0.95 -12.22
CA ALA A 95 3.32 0.32 -12.64
C ALA A 95 3.25 1.34 -11.48
N THR A 96 4.17 2.28 -11.45
CA THR A 96 4.04 3.45 -10.57
C THR A 96 3.01 4.42 -11.15
N PHE A 97 2.39 5.23 -10.27
CA PHE A 97 1.67 6.40 -10.76
C PHE A 97 2.64 7.35 -11.48
N PRO A 98 2.16 8.09 -12.51
CA PRO A 98 3.05 8.87 -13.39
C PRO A 98 3.89 9.93 -12.68
N GLU A 99 3.40 10.46 -11.56
CA GLU A 99 4.07 11.52 -10.81
C GLU A 99 5.11 11.01 -9.80
N VAL A 100 5.23 9.71 -9.57
CA VAL A 100 6.05 9.13 -8.48
C VAL A 100 7.51 9.51 -8.57
N ASP A 101 8.18 9.24 -9.69
CA ASP A 101 9.63 9.50 -9.80
C ASP A 101 9.96 10.98 -9.61
N ARG A 102 9.20 11.88 -10.25
CA ARG A 102 9.35 13.33 -10.10
C ARG A 102 9.13 13.77 -8.66
N SER A 103 8.16 13.18 -7.96
CA SER A 103 7.85 13.54 -6.58
C SER A 103 8.96 13.08 -5.63
N LEU A 104 9.47 11.85 -5.81
CA LEU A 104 10.58 11.33 -5.01
C LEU A 104 11.85 12.16 -5.23
N GLU A 105 12.12 12.59 -6.47
CA GLU A 105 13.25 13.49 -6.76
C GLU A 105 13.12 14.82 -6.03
N ALA A 106 11.95 15.45 -6.06
CA ALA A 106 11.71 16.73 -5.38
C ALA A 106 11.85 16.61 -3.85
N LEU A 107 11.62 15.43 -3.27
CA LEU A 107 11.71 15.15 -1.84
C LEU A 107 13.08 14.60 -1.43
N SER A 108 14.05 14.51 -2.34
CA SER A 108 15.35 13.84 -2.13
C SER A 108 16.23 14.47 -1.03
N SER A 109 15.91 15.68 -0.56
CA SER A 109 16.57 16.31 0.59
C SER A 109 16.17 15.68 1.94
N LYS A 110 15.13 14.84 1.97
CA LYS A 110 14.63 14.14 3.15
C LYS A 110 14.98 12.65 3.09
N THR A 111 14.97 11.99 4.23
CA THR A 111 15.02 10.52 4.28
C THR A 111 13.72 9.96 3.73
N LEU A 112 13.79 9.17 2.64
CA LEU A 112 12.63 8.54 2.03
C LEU A 112 12.59 7.06 2.39
N ALA A 113 11.42 6.55 2.79
CA ALA A 113 11.22 5.14 3.10
C ALA A 113 9.85 4.65 2.65
N ILE A 114 9.73 3.34 2.48
CA ILE A 114 8.45 2.63 2.30
C ILE A 114 8.08 1.92 3.60
N LEU A 115 6.82 1.99 4.00
CA LEU A 115 6.21 1.14 5.03
C LEU A 115 4.96 0.51 4.45
N SER A 116 4.94 -0.82 4.28
CA SER A 116 3.89 -1.51 3.53
C SER A 116 3.42 -2.80 4.16
N ASN A 117 2.18 -3.16 3.86
CA ASN A 117 1.62 -4.48 4.13
C ASN A 117 2.24 -5.59 3.25
N GLY A 118 2.91 -5.24 2.15
CA GLY A 118 3.56 -6.19 1.26
C GLY A 118 4.63 -7.04 1.94
N SER A 119 4.73 -8.30 1.55
CA SER A 119 5.82 -9.17 2.02
C SER A 119 7.18 -8.67 1.49
N PRO A 120 8.30 -9.01 2.15
CA PRO A 120 9.63 -8.56 1.72
C PRO A 120 9.93 -8.90 0.25
N GLY A 121 9.56 -10.11 -0.21
CA GLY A 121 9.76 -10.54 -1.59
C GLY A 121 8.95 -9.72 -2.58
N MET A 122 7.68 -9.44 -2.29
CA MET A 122 6.82 -8.59 -3.13
C MET A 122 7.38 -7.16 -3.24
N LEU A 123 7.78 -6.57 -2.13
CA LEU A 123 8.31 -5.20 -2.10
C LEU A 123 9.64 -5.09 -2.84
N SER A 124 10.54 -6.06 -2.62
CA SER A 124 11.82 -6.11 -3.33
C SER A 124 11.63 -6.15 -4.84
N GLU A 125 10.71 -6.98 -5.32
CA GLU A 125 10.46 -7.16 -6.76
C GLU A 125 9.81 -5.92 -7.38
N VAL A 126 8.73 -5.39 -6.78
CA VAL A 126 8.02 -4.24 -7.36
C VAL A 126 8.87 -2.97 -7.34
N VAL A 127 9.67 -2.75 -6.29
CA VAL A 127 10.57 -1.60 -6.18
C VAL A 127 11.74 -1.69 -7.16
N ALA A 128 12.30 -2.91 -7.35
CA ALA A 128 13.38 -3.14 -8.30
C ALA A 128 12.92 -2.95 -9.75
N ARG A 129 11.76 -3.50 -10.12
CA ARG A 129 11.18 -3.36 -11.47
C ARG A 129 10.82 -1.92 -11.82
N ALA A 130 10.41 -1.14 -10.84
CA ALA A 130 10.13 0.29 -11.00
C ALA A 130 11.40 1.16 -10.98
N GLU A 131 12.59 0.57 -10.88
CA GLU A 131 13.89 1.26 -10.77
C GLU A 131 13.99 2.24 -9.58
N LEU A 132 13.18 2.02 -8.54
CA LEU A 132 13.09 2.90 -7.37
C LEU A 132 14.04 2.50 -6.22
N SER A 133 14.83 1.43 -6.36
CA SER A 133 15.68 0.89 -5.28
C SER A 133 16.65 1.91 -4.70
N ARG A 134 17.09 2.89 -5.48
CA ARG A 134 18.03 3.94 -5.03
C ARG A 134 17.33 5.15 -4.41
N ARG A 135 16.00 5.24 -4.49
CA ARG A 135 15.22 6.37 -3.97
C ARG A 135 14.94 6.23 -2.49
N PHE A 136 14.93 5.01 -1.96
CA PHE A 136 14.52 4.75 -0.58
C PHE A 136 15.69 4.28 0.27
N THR A 137 15.86 4.91 1.44
CA THR A 137 16.82 4.49 2.46
C THR A 137 16.42 3.17 3.11
N GLN A 138 15.09 2.94 3.26
CA GLN A 138 14.52 1.74 3.85
C GLN A 138 13.25 1.33 3.09
N VAL A 139 13.07 0.02 2.92
CA VAL A 139 11.82 -0.60 2.48
C VAL A 139 11.38 -1.54 3.59
N ILE A 140 10.34 -1.15 4.32
CA ILE A 140 9.92 -1.77 5.58
C ILE A 140 8.64 -2.55 5.33
N SER A 141 8.65 -3.84 5.66
CA SER A 141 7.49 -4.73 5.60
C SER A 141 6.90 -4.93 7.00
N VAL A 142 5.58 -5.02 7.07
CA VAL A 142 4.86 -5.43 8.30
C VAL A 142 5.20 -6.85 8.76
N ASP A 143 5.83 -7.64 7.91
CA ASP A 143 6.32 -9.00 8.22
C ASP A 143 7.22 -9.02 9.46
N GLU A 144 7.95 -7.92 9.73
CA GLU A 144 8.81 -7.79 10.91
C GLU A 144 8.04 -7.86 12.24
N VAL A 145 6.77 -7.50 12.24
CA VAL A 145 5.93 -7.45 13.45
C VAL A 145 4.73 -8.39 13.42
N HIS A 146 4.56 -9.14 12.33
CA HIS A 146 3.49 -10.13 12.13
C HIS A 146 2.09 -9.60 12.46
N ILE A 147 1.82 -8.33 12.08
CA ILE A 147 0.51 -7.70 12.18
C ILE A 147 0.40 -6.64 11.09
N TYR A 148 -0.80 -6.42 10.57
CA TYR A 148 -1.05 -5.50 9.47
C TYR A 148 -1.42 -4.08 9.93
N LYS A 149 -1.25 -3.10 9.05
CA LYS A 149 -1.89 -1.79 9.16
C LYS A 149 -3.42 -1.99 9.34
N PRO A 150 -4.10 -1.19 10.16
CA PRO A 150 -3.64 0.01 10.84
C PRO A 150 -3.14 -0.19 12.29
N SER A 151 -2.54 -1.32 12.63
CA SER A 151 -1.96 -1.51 13.97
C SER A 151 -0.86 -0.47 14.26
N PRO A 152 -0.86 0.19 15.44
CA PRO A 152 0.17 1.16 15.80
C PRO A 152 1.59 0.57 15.82
N ARG A 153 1.73 -0.73 16.09
CA ARG A 153 3.02 -1.45 16.04
C ARG A 153 3.69 -1.37 14.66
N VAL A 154 2.89 -1.26 13.60
CA VAL A 154 3.42 -1.13 12.23
C VAL A 154 4.05 0.25 12.02
N TYR A 155 3.41 1.32 12.47
CA TYR A 155 3.94 2.67 12.32
C TYR A 155 5.16 2.92 13.21
N GLU A 156 5.15 2.33 14.40
CA GLU A 156 6.30 2.34 15.32
C GLU A 156 7.56 1.76 14.66
N LEU A 157 7.40 0.72 13.84
CA LEU A 157 8.50 0.10 13.11
C LEU A 157 9.25 1.12 12.23
N ALA A 158 8.54 2.04 11.56
CA ALA A 158 9.19 3.09 10.77
C ALA A 158 10.03 4.03 11.65
N SER A 159 9.53 4.46 12.80
CA SER A 159 10.27 5.30 13.73
C SER A 159 11.54 4.62 14.24
N ILE A 160 11.45 3.34 14.59
CA ILE A 160 12.58 2.53 15.06
C ILE A 160 13.63 2.35 13.95
N ARG A 161 13.19 1.94 12.76
CA ARG A 161 14.08 1.63 11.63
C ARG A 161 14.80 2.87 11.08
N LEU A 162 14.17 4.04 11.15
CA LEU A 162 14.76 5.30 10.71
C LEU A 162 15.53 6.02 11.83
N GLY A 163 15.29 5.68 13.09
CA GLY A 163 15.86 6.42 14.23
C GLY A 163 15.34 7.86 14.34
N ILE A 164 14.11 8.11 13.85
CA ILE A 164 13.50 9.45 13.76
C ILE A 164 12.23 9.48 14.63
N ALA A 165 12.09 10.53 15.42
CA ALA A 165 10.91 10.74 16.25
C ALA A 165 9.64 10.87 15.38
N LYS A 166 8.54 10.28 15.81
CA LYS A 166 7.31 10.19 15.03
C LYS A 166 6.76 11.55 14.57
N GLU A 167 6.93 12.58 15.38
CA GLU A 167 6.50 13.95 15.09
C GLU A 167 7.28 14.60 13.92
N LYS A 168 8.43 14.00 13.55
CA LYS A 168 9.30 14.43 12.45
C LYS A 168 9.17 13.54 11.20
N ILE A 169 8.19 12.64 11.19
CA ILE A 169 7.89 11.77 10.06
C ILE A 169 6.59 12.22 9.39
N GLY A 170 6.68 12.53 8.10
CA GLY A 170 5.53 12.65 7.22
C GLY A 170 5.15 11.29 6.66
N PHE A 171 3.89 10.89 6.79
CA PHE A 171 3.38 9.64 6.24
C PHE A 171 2.44 9.92 5.07
N VAL A 172 2.65 9.24 3.95
CA VAL A 172 1.92 9.48 2.69
C VAL A 172 1.17 8.23 2.28
N THR A 173 -0.14 8.32 2.15
CA THR A 173 -0.98 7.19 1.74
C THR A 173 -2.24 7.63 0.99
N SER A 174 -2.70 6.79 0.06
CA SER A 174 -4.02 6.96 -0.60
C SER A 174 -5.14 6.19 0.12
N ASN A 175 -4.79 5.29 1.05
CA ASN A 175 -5.75 4.44 1.75
C ASN A 175 -6.21 5.10 3.06
N TYR A 176 -7.53 5.37 3.22
CA TYR A 176 -7.99 6.13 4.37
C TYR A 176 -7.84 5.38 5.72
N PHE A 177 -7.96 4.05 5.74
CA PHE A 177 -7.65 3.26 6.94
C PHE A 177 -6.21 3.46 7.42
N ASP A 178 -5.29 3.67 6.49
CA ASP A 178 -3.87 3.91 6.75
C ASP A 178 -3.64 5.36 7.24
N VAL A 179 -4.41 6.33 6.71
CA VAL A 179 -4.50 7.69 7.28
C VAL A 179 -4.88 7.61 8.75
N ALA A 180 -5.96 6.89 9.08
CA ALA A 180 -6.45 6.76 10.44
C ALA A 180 -5.40 6.14 11.38
N GLY A 181 -4.75 5.06 10.96
CA GLY A 181 -3.72 4.40 11.75
C GLY A 181 -2.47 5.25 11.98
N ALA A 182 -1.96 5.89 10.92
CA ALA A 182 -0.78 6.74 10.98
C ALA A 182 -1.01 7.99 11.87
N LYS A 183 -2.20 8.61 11.75
CA LYS A 183 -2.59 9.74 12.62
C LYS A 183 -2.73 9.32 14.08
N ALA A 184 -3.38 8.20 14.34
CA ALA A 184 -3.55 7.69 15.71
C ALA A 184 -2.19 7.36 16.37
N TYR A 185 -1.20 6.94 15.57
CA TYR A 185 0.17 6.73 16.04
C TYR A 185 0.90 8.06 16.34
N GLY A 186 0.63 9.11 15.56
CA GLY A 186 1.19 10.45 15.77
C GLY A 186 2.09 10.98 14.65
N PHE A 187 2.00 10.41 13.45
CA PHE A 187 2.65 10.95 12.26
C PHE A 187 1.95 12.22 11.75
N TYR A 188 2.66 13.03 10.98
CA TYR A 188 2.08 14.05 10.11
C TYR A 188 1.62 13.35 8.82
N VAL A 189 0.33 13.40 8.49
CA VAL A 189 -0.24 12.55 7.44
C VAL A 189 -0.73 13.35 6.24
N TYR A 190 -0.22 12.98 5.07
CA TYR A 190 -0.73 13.39 3.76
C TYR A 190 -1.66 12.31 3.20
N TRP A 191 -2.91 12.66 2.95
CA TRP A 191 -3.83 11.80 2.23
C TRP A 191 -3.82 12.13 0.74
N VAL A 192 -3.33 11.21 -0.09
CA VAL A 192 -3.30 11.36 -1.55
C VAL A 192 -4.63 10.92 -2.13
N ASN A 193 -5.55 11.86 -2.29
CA ASN A 193 -6.91 11.62 -2.75
C ASN A 193 -7.06 11.89 -4.26
N ARG A 194 -6.45 11.06 -5.10
CA ARG A 194 -6.49 11.20 -6.57
C ARG A 194 -7.90 11.14 -7.15
N ALA A 195 -8.79 10.37 -6.53
CA ALA A 195 -10.15 10.14 -7.01
C ALA A 195 -11.17 11.18 -6.53
N GLY A 196 -10.78 12.11 -5.65
CA GLY A 196 -11.74 13.04 -5.01
C GLY A 196 -12.79 12.32 -4.15
N ALA A 197 -12.42 11.16 -3.56
CA ALA A 197 -13.32 10.37 -2.73
C ALA A 197 -13.68 11.10 -1.43
N PRO A 198 -14.86 10.85 -0.84
CA PRO A 198 -15.17 11.36 0.49
C PRO A 198 -14.24 10.73 1.54
N ALA A 199 -13.95 11.48 2.61
CA ALA A 199 -13.24 10.97 3.76
C ALA A 199 -14.09 9.92 4.50
N ASP A 200 -13.46 8.87 5.03
CA ASP A 200 -14.15 7.91 5.89
C ASP A 200 -14.53 8.54 7.24
N PHE A 201 -15.66 8.11 7.81
CA PHE A 201 -16.16 8.62 9.10
C PHE A 201 -15.51 7.89 10.29
N LEU A 202 -14.16 7.96 10.37
CA LEU A 202 -13.38 7.31 11.44
C LEU A 202 -12.97 8.27 12.57
N SER A 203 -13.54 9.48 12.62
CA SER A 203 -13.23 10.53 13.60
C SER A 203 -11.75 10.93 13.63
N VAL A 204 -11.03 10.69 12.55
CA VAL A 204 -9.61 11.04 12.37
C VAL A 204 -9.47 11.71 11.00
N ALA A 205 -8.76 12.83 10.95
CA ALA A 205 -8.49 13.55 9.71
C ALA A 205 -6.98 13.57 9.41
N PRO A 206 -6.57 13.55 8.12
CA PRO A 206 -5.18 13.81 7.73
C PRO A 206 -4.79 15.26 8.07
N ASP A 207 -3.48 15.53 8.14
CA ASP A 207 -3.01 16.93 8.26
C ASP A 207 -3.15 17.67 6.93
N GLU A 208 -2.92 16.97 5.82
CA GLU A 208 -3.12 17.52 4.48
C GLU A 208 -3.85 16.52 3.57
N VAL A 209 -4.72 17.08 2.70
CA VAL A 209 -5.35 16.35 1.59
C VAL A 209 -4.74 16.88 0.31
N ILE A 210 -4.12 16.00 -0.47
CA ILE A 210 -3.44 16.35 -1.72
C ILE A 210 -4.00 15.54 -2.89
N GLY A 211 -4.01 16.10 -4.08
CA GLY A 211 -4.46 15.41 -5.29
C GLY A 211 -3.39 14.47 -5.86
N LEU A 212 -2.15 14.91 -5.85
CA LEU A 212 -0.99 14.18 -6.38
C LEU A 212 0.18 14.25 -5.40
N LEU A 213 1.13 13.33 -5.51
CA LEU A 213 2.35 13.36 -4.70
C LEU A 213 3.21 14.62 -4.93
N THR A 214 3.12 15.24 -6.11
CA THR A 214 3.78 16.53 -6.41
C THR A 214 3.26 17.70 -5.61
N ASP A 215 2.13 17.55 -4.90
CA ASP A 215 1.52 18.60 -4.10
C ASP A 215 2.11 18.67 -2.67
N ILE A 216 2.93 17.68 -2.27
CA ILE A 216 3.61 17.68 -0.97
C ILE A 216 4.49 18.93 -0.86
N ARG A 217 4.29 19.70 0.20
CA ARG A 217 5.10 20.87 0.55
C ARG A 217 5.83 20.60 1.88
N LEU A 218 7.14 20.90 1.91
CA LEU A 218 8.04 20.70 3.06
C LEU A 218 8.39 22.02 3.72
#